data_99ded8a85ee20a22efe9f0583600efe1
#
_entry.id   99ded8a85ee20a22efe9f0583600efe1
#
_cell.length_a   1.000
_cell.length_b   1.000
_cell.length_c   1.000
_cell.angle_alpha   90.00
_cell.angle_beta   90.00
_cell.angle_gamma   90.00
#
_symmetry.space_group_name_H-M   'P 1'
#
loop_
_entity.id
_entity.type
_entity.pdbx_description
1 polymer ?
#
loop_
_entity_poly.entity_id
_entity_poly.type
_entity_poly.pdbx_seq_one_letter_code
_entity_poly.pdbx_strand_id
1 'polypeptide(L)'
;SVLENTRATVILVQPEMAKHAPQGATLLITDSPRGNIVKILGEIYREKPRFGISKNAHIDRGVFFRKKRTVYVGQFATIERGATIEPDVKIYPGAFIGRGVVLGRGTIVHSGAHIENATVGANSVINANAVIGKDGFGYTRQNGKNIFIPHVGRVVIGERVSIGANTCVDRGAMTDTTIGDGTKVDNLCQIAHGVVIGSE
;
A
#
# COMPACT_ATOMS: atom_id res chain seq x y z
N SER A 1 33.11 3.65 -20.70
CA SER A 1 32.03 3.51 -19.68
C SER A 1 30.66 3.61 -20.37
N VAL A 2 29.60 3.17 -19.69
CA VAL A 2 28.21 3.32 -20.20
C VAL A 2 27.89 4.81 -20.43
N LEU A 3 28.43 5.68 -19.60
CA LEU A 3 28.24 7.12 -19.68
C LEU A 3 28.81 7.72 -20.96
N GLU A 4 30.00 7.32 -21.38
CA GLU A 4 30.68 7.86 -22.62
C GLU A 4 29.93 7.47 -23.89
N ASN A 5 29.24 6.34 -23.89
CA ASN A 5 28.55 5.77 -25.06
C ASN A 5 27.05 6.05 -25.10
N THR A 6 26.51 6.81 -24.15
CA THR A 6 25.07 7.11 -24.14
C THR A 6 24.66 8.06 -25.25
N ARG A 7 23.44 7.89 -25.77
CA ARG A 7 22.79 8.81 -26.73
C ARG A 7 21.83 9.79 -26.03
N ALA A 8 21.82 9.81 -24.70
CA ALA A 8 20.94 10.71 -23.95
C ALA A 8 21.38 12.16 -24.12
N THR A 9 20.43 13.02 -24.41
CA THR A 9 20.67 14.47 -24.56
C THR A 9 20.68 15.22 -23.24
N VAL A 10 20.07 14.64 -22.19
CA VAL A 10 20.06 15.16 -20.81
C VAL A 10 20.49 14.03 -19.87
N ILE A 11 21.45 14.32 -19.01
CA ILE A 11 22.03 13.32 -18.10
C ILE A 11 22.07 13.87 -16.68
N LEU A 12 21.49 13.15 -15.72
CA LEU A 12 21.72 13.39 -14.28
C LEU A 12 23.00 12.67 -13.87
N VAL A 13 23.95 13.41 -13.32
CA VAL A 13 25.28 12.87 -13.04
C VAL A 13 25.84 13.44 -11.74
N GLN A 14 26.62 12.65 -11.02
CA GLN A 14 27.41 13.14 -9.89
C GLN A 14 28.58 14.03 -10.37
N PRO A 15 29.04 15.00 -9.57
CA PRO A 15 30.08 15.95 -9.96
C PRO A 15 31.34 15.27 -10.53
N GLU A 16 31.80 14.20 -9.87
CA GLU A 16 33.00 13.45 -10.27
C GLU A 16 32.87 12.73 -11.62
N MET A 17 31.62 12.39 -12.01
CA MET A 17 31.33 11.68 -13.26
C MET A 17 31.10 12.63 -14.45
N ALA A 18 30.91 13.91 -14.22
CA ALA A 18 30.57 14.90 -15.27
C ALA A 18 31.61 14.93 -16.38
N LYS A 19 32.90 14.74 -16.07
CA LYS A 19 34.03 14.72 -17.04
C LYS A 19 33.97 13.57 -18.05
N HIS A 20 33.20 12.54 -17.78
CA HIS A 20 33.04 11.38 -18.65
C HIS A 20 31.79 11.44 -19.53
N ALA A 21 31.03 12.53 -19.47
CA ALA A 21 29.84 12.69 -20.28
C ALA A 21 30.18 12.98 -21.74
N PRO A 22 29.34 12.52 -22.70
CA PRO A 22 29.57 12.79 -24.11
C PRO A 22 29.45 14.31 -24.43
N GLN A 23 30.20 14.76 -25.41
CA GLN A 23 30.08 16.14 -25.86
C GLN A 23 28.69 16.44 -26.42
N GLY A 24 28.13 17.58 -26.05
CA GLY A 24 26.82 18.05 -26.50
C GLY A 24 25.64 17.59 -25.62
N ALA A 25 25.87 16.77 -24.60
CA ALA A 25 24.83 16.46 -23.63
C ALA A 25 24.65 17.60 -22.61
N THR A 26 23.41 17.86 -22.24
CA THR A 26 23.08 18.74 -21.11
C THR A 26 23.23 17.97 -19.79
N LEU A 27 24.07 18.46 -18.89
CA LEU A 27 24.33 17.82 -17.60
C LEU A 27 23.52 18.49 -16.48
N LEU A 28 22.79 17.68 -15.73
CA LEU A 28 22.19 18.08 -14.46
C LEU A 28 23.05 17.45 -13.34
N ILE A 29 23.94 18.27 -12.79
CA ILE A 29 24.91 17.83 -11.77
C ILE A 29 24.21 17.81 -10.41
N THR A 30 24.36 16.69 -9.70
CA THR A 30 23.70 16.46 -8.39
C THR A 30 24.39 15.35 -7.61
N ASP A 31 24.43 15.48 -6.28
CA ASP A 31 24.98 14.45 -5.40
C ASP A 31 24.09 13.19 -5.33
N SER A 32 22.81 13.31 -5.69
CA SER A 32 21.84 12.21 -5.67
C SER A 32 21.06 12.08 -6.99
N PRO A 33 21.68 11.55 -8.07
CA PRO A 33 20.99 11.36 -9.34
C PRO A 33 19.72 10.51 -9.23
N ARG A 34 19.77 9.40 -8.47
CA ARG A 34 18.60 8.52 -8.24
C ARG A 34 17.47 9.24 -7.48
N GLY A 35 17.79 9.99 -6.43
CA GLY A 35 16.79 10.75 -5.68
C GLY A 35 16.13 11.84 -6.50
N ASN A 36 16.89 12.50 -7.37
CA ASN A 36 16.35 13.57 -8.22
C ASN A 36 15.56 13.04 -9.42
N ILE A 37 15.97 11.92 -10.03
CA ILE A 37 15.13 11.30 -11.09
C ILE A 37 13.77 10.86 -10.55
N VAL A 38 13.70 10.34 -9.33
CA VAL A 38 12.42 9.98 -8.69
C VAL A 38 11.51 11.20 -8.55
N LYS A 39 12.05 12.36 -8.13
CA LYS A 39 11.29 13.61 -8.04
C LYS A 39 10.77 14.05 -9.42
N ILE A 40 11.66 14.06 -10.44
CA ILE A 40 11.31 14.43 -11.81
C ILE A 40 10.22 13.51 -12.37
N LEU A 41 10.39 12.20 -12.24
CA LEU A 41 9.39 11.24 -12.70
C LEU A 41 8.06 11.39 -11.93
N GLY A 42 8.10 11.67 -10.64
CA GLY A 42 6.93 11.94 -9.82
C GLY A 42 6.11 13.15 -10.30
N GLU A 43 6.77 14.20 -10.81
CA GLU A 43 6.08 15.35 -11.41
C GLU A 43 5.57 15.07 -12.84
N ILE A 44 6.37 14.39 -13.67
CA ILE A 44 5.98 14.06 -15.07
C ILE A 44 4.80 13.07 -15.10
N TYR A 45 4.85 12.03 -14.27
CA TYR A 45 3.85 10.96 -14.23
C TYR A 45 2.84 11.11 -13.10
N ARG A 46 2.68 12.32 -12.57
CA ARG A 46 1.73 12.62 -11.52
C ARG A 46 0.30 12.26 -11.95
N GLU A 47 -0.28 11.26 -11.31
CA GLU A 47 -1.67 10.91 -11.56
C GLU A 47 -2.60 12.08 -11.20
N LYS A 48 -3.56 12.37 -12.10
CA LYS A 48 -4.59 13.37 -11.79
C LYS A 48 -5.41 12.90 -10.59
N PRO A 49 -5.74 13.78 -9.64
CA PRO A 49 -6.57 13.43 -8.52
C PRO A 49 -7.89 12.82 -8.98
N ARG A 50 -8.26 11.68 -8.41
CA ARG A 50 -9.56 11.05 -8.64
C ARG A 50 -10.45 11.27 -7.42
N PHE A 51 -11.69 11.65 -7.67
CA PHE A 51 -12.70 11.85 -6.63
C PHE A 51 -14.02 11.27 -7.09
N GLY A 52 -14.90 11.04 -6.12
CA GLY A 52 -16.25 10.56 -6.39
C GLY A 52 -16.41 9.07 -6.12
N ILE A 53 -17.66 8.69 -5.95
CA ILE A 53 -18.08 7.33 -5.64
C ILE A 53 -18.82 6.78 -6.83
N SER A 54 -18.36 5.65 -7.35
CA SER A 54 -19.01 4.95 -8.46
C SER A 54 -20.43 4.52 -8.07
N LYS A 55 -21.37 4.63 -9.02
CA LYS A 55 -22.74 4.11 -8.84
C LYS A 55 -22.78 2.59 -8.69
N ASN A 56 -21.76 1.90 -9.20
CA ASN A 56 -21.61 0.44 -9.12
C ASN A 56 -20.78 -0.02 -7.93
N ALA A 57 -20.44 0.86 -7.00
CA ALA A 57 -19.82 0.48 -5.72
C ALA A 57 -20.92 0.06 -4.74
N HIS A 58 -20.67 -0.98 -3.96
CA HIS A 58 -21.53 -1.39 -2.85
C HIS A 58 -21.02 -0.77 -1.54
N ILE A 59 -21.85 0.04 -0.90
CA ILE A 59 -21.48 0.70 0.35
C ILE A 59 -22.62 0.49 1.35
N ASP A 60 -22.32 -0.23 2.40
CA ASP A 60 -23.29 -0.51 3.47
C ASP A 60 -23.74 0.77 4.20
N ARG A 61 -24.94 0.71 4.77
CA ARG A 61 -25.38 1.72 5.72
C ARG A 61 -24.49 1.68 6.97
N GLY A 62 -24.06 2.86 7.44
CA GLY A 62 -23.19 2.98 8.62
C GLY A 62 -21.69 2.94 8.30
N VAL A 63 -21.30 3.05 7.03
CA VAL A 63 -19.94 3.43 6.65
C VAL A 63 -19.74 4.91 6.97
N PHE A 64 -18.65 5.22 7.66
CA PHE A 64 -18.36 6.57 8.10
C PHE A 64 -17.29 7.22 7.21
N PHE A 65 -17.68 8.26 6.46
CA PHE A 65 -16.78 9.10 5.65
C PHE A 65 -16.50 10.41 6.37
N ARG A 66 -15.26 10.65 6.82
CA ARG A 66 -14.88 11.95 7.43
C ARG A 66 -15.05 13.13 6.49
N LYS A 67 -14.71 12.95 5.20
CA LYS A 67 -14.85 13.98 4.16
C LYS A 67 -15.16 13.33 2.80
N LYS A 68 -16.37 12.86 2.63
CA LYS A 68 -16.82 12.05 1.49
C LYS A 68 -16.45 12.63 0.12
N ARG A 69 -16.49 13.95 -0.06
CA ARG A 69 -16.17 14.64 -1.33
C ARG A 69 -14.72 14.51 -1.78
N THR A 70 -13.79 14.16 -0.89
CA THR A 70 -12.36 13.98 -1.23
C THR A 70 -11.97 12.52 -1.42
N VAL A 71 -12.92 11.59 -1.27
CA VAL A 71 -12.70 10.15 -1.39
C VAL A 71 -13.02 9.70 -2.82
N TYR A 72 -12.25 8.73 -3.32
CA TYR A 72 -12.55 8.00 -4.54
C TYR A 72 -12.94 6.56 -4.20
N VAL A 73 -14.06 6.08 -4.78
CA VAL A 73 -14.47 4.67 -4.70
C VAL A 73 -14.80 4.18 -6.10
N GLY A 74 -14.03 3.24 -6.58
CA GLY A 74 -14.16 2.63 -7.92
C GLY A 74 -15.34 1.68 -8.07
N GLN A 75 -15.57 1.23 -9.30
CA GLN A 75 -16.64 0.28 -9.62
C GLN A 75 -16.45 -1.04 -8.89
N PHE A 76 -17.56 -1.64 -8.45
CA PHE A 76 -17.59 -2.95 -7.78
C PHE A 76 -16.74 -3.03 -6.50
N ALA A 77 -16.24 -1.90 -5.99
CA ALA A 77 -15.66 -1.88 -4.66
C ALA A 77 -16.77 -2.10 -3.63
N THR A 78 -16.48 -2.88 -2.59
CA THR A 78 -17.40 -3.14 -1.48
C THR A 78 -16.85 -2.54 -0.20
N ILE A 79 -17.69 -1.80 0.53
CA ILE A 79 -17.33 -1.24 1.84
C ILE A 79 -18.40 -1.62 2.84
N GLU A 80 -18.04 -2.44 3.82
CA GLU A 80 -18.99 -2.92 4.82
C GLU A 80 -19.21 -1.93 5.97
N ARG A 81 -20.34 -2.12 6.65
CA ARG A 81 -20.78 -1.27 7.78
C ARG A 81 -19.72 -1.14 8.86
N GLY A 82 -19.65 0.04 9.48
CA GLY A 82 -18.70 0.37 10.54
C GLY A 82 -17.30 0.70 10.06
N ALA A 83 -17.00 0.52 8.76
CA ALA A 83 -15.74 1.00 8.21
C ALA A 83 -15.65 2.53 8.32
N THR A 84 -14.44 3.03 8.64
CA THR A 84 -14.13 4.45 8.72
C THR A 84 -13.16 4.82 7.61
N ILE A 85 -13.56 5.76 6.77
CA ILE A 85 -12.80 6.21 5.61
C ILE A 85 -12.41 7.68 5.84
N GLU A 86 -11.13 7.89 6.06
CA GLU A 86 -10.56 9.22 6.29
C GLU A 86 -10.47 10.03 4.97
N PRO A 87 -10.21 11.36 5.02
CA PRO A 87 -10.10 12.19 3.82
C PRO A 87 -9.04 11.68 2.84
N ASP A 88 -9.26 11.95 1.56
CA ASP A 88 -8.32 11.72 0.45
C ASP A 88 -8.00 10.24 0.18
N VAL A 89 -8.73 9.31 0.82
CA VAL A 89 -8.61 7.86 0.57
C VAL A 89 -9.06 7.53 -0.85
N LYS A 90 -8.34 6.63 -1.51
CA LYS A 90 -8.67 6.11 -2.84
C LYS A 90 -8.85 4.60 -2.77
N ILE A 91 -10.03 4.13 -3.11
CA ILE A 91 -10.39 2.71 -3.16
C ILE A 91 -10.67 2.36 -4.60
N TYR A 92 -9.81 1.57 -5.22
CA TYR A 92 -9.88 1.22 -6.63
C TYR A 92 -10.89 0.09 -6.91
N PRO A 93 -11.23 -0.15 -8.19
CA PRO A 93 -12.28 -1.11 -8.56
C PRO A 93 -12.09 -2.51 -7.97
N GLY A 94 -13.18 -3.11 -7.51
CA GLY A 94 -13.18 -4.48 -6.98
C GLY A 94 -12.50 -4.67 -5.63
N ALA A 95 -12.00 -3.62 -4.98
CA ALA A 95 -11.44 -3.73 -3.64
C ALA A 95 -12.54 -4.01 -2.60
N PHE A 96 -12.22 -4.80 -1.58
CA PHE A 96 -13.09 -5.13 -0.47
C PHE A 96 -12.58 -4.52 0.83
N ILE A 97 -13.42 -3.75 1.51
CA ILE A 97 -13.15 -3.14 2.80
C ILE A 97 -14.15 -3.69 3.80
N GLY A 98 -13.69 -4.57 4.67
CA GLY A 98 -14.50 -5.29 5.63
C GLY A 98 -15.00 -4.43 6.78
N ARG A 99 -15.86 -5.05 7.59
CA ARG A 99 -16.50 -4.42 8.74
C ARG A 99 -15.50 -3.83 9.72
N GLY A 100 -15.72 -2.58 10.13
CA GLY A 100 -14.93 -1.92 11.17
C GLY A 100 -13.46 -1.66 10.78
N VAL A 101 -13.10 -1.78 9.51
CA VAL A 101 -11.80 -1.38 8.99
C VAL A 101 -11.65 0.13 9.07
N VAL A 102 -10.47 0.59 9.43
CA VAL A 102 -10.12 2.01 9.43
C VAL A 102 -9.07 2.25 8.35
N LEU A 103 -9.36 3.14 7.41
CA LEU A 103 -8.39 3.61 6.41
C LEU A 103 -8.01 5.05 6.72
N GLY A 104 -6.74 5.25 7.08
CA GLY A 104 -6.16 6.56 7.37
C GLY A 104 -6.12 7.49 6.16
N ARG A 105 -5.96 8.78 6.41
CA ARG A 105 -5.94 9.84 5.39
C ARG A 105 -4.98 9.51 4.24
N GLY A 106 -5.42 9.72 2.99
CA GLY A 106 -4.58 9.57 1.81
C GLY A 106 -4.18 8.13 1.48
N THR A 107 -4.71 7.14 2.21
CA THR A 107 -4.45 5.72 1.92
C THR A 107 -4.99 5.35 0.54
N ILE A 108 -4.21 4.56 -0.19
CA ILE A 108 -4.56 4.04 -1.50
C ILE A 108 -4.74 2.53 -1.40
N VAL A 109 -5.92 2.05 -1.79
CA VAL A 109 -6.24 0.62 -1.88
C VAL A 109 -6.47 0.26 -3.33
N HIS A 110 -5.55 -0.48 -3.93
CA HIS A 110 -5.61 -0.85 -5.33
C HIS A 110 -6.63 -1.95 -5.62
N SER A 111 -6.90 -2.16 -6.91
CA SER A 111 -7.93 -3.07 -7.41
C SER A 111 -7.79 -4.48 -6.86
N GLY A 112 -8.91 -5.07 -6.44
CA GLY A 112 -8.97 -6.43 -5.93
C GLY A 112 -8.35 -6.64 -4.55
N ALA A 113 -7.75 -5.64 -3.93
CA ALA A 113 -7.23 -5.79 -2.57
C ALA A 113 -8.36 -6.07 -1.57
N HIS A 114 -8.11 -6.97 -0.62
CA HIS A 114 -9.06 -7.40 0.40
C HIS A 114 -8.54 -7.02 1.79
N ILE A 115 -9.27 -6.19 2.51
CA ILE A 115 -8.89 -5.70 3.83
C ILE A 115 -10.01 -5.97 4.82
N GLU A 116 -9.73 -6.74 5.85
CA GLU A 116 -10.65 -6.95 6.97
C GLU A 116 -9.88 -7.01 8.29
N ASN A 117 -10.57 -6.91 9.42
CA ASN A 117 -9.95 -6.97 10.74
C ASN A 117 -8.67 -6.12 10.88
N ALA A 118 -8.63 -4.95 10.27
CA ALA A 118 -7.41 -4.15 10.16
C ALA A 118 -7.64 -2.66 10.40
N THR A 119 -6.55 -2.00 10.79
CA THR A 119 -6.38 -0.54 10.75
C THR A 119 -5.18 -0.22 9.88
N VAL A 120 -5.35 0.68 8.93
CA VAL A 120 -4.29 1.13 8.01
C VAL A 120 -4.03 2.61 8.25
N GLY A 121 -2.79 2.94 8.58
CA GLY A 121 -2.32 4.31 8.84
C GLY A 121 -2.30 5.18 7.58
N ALA A 122 -2.11 6.48 7.80
CA ALA A 122 -2.17 7.50 6.75
C ALA A 122 -1.12 7.31 5.65
N ASN A 123 -1.46 7.73 4.41
CA ASN A 123 -0.58 7.72 3.24
C ASN A 123 0.03 6.36 2.90
N SER A 124 -0.62 5.28 3.33
CA SER A 124 -0.19 3.91 3.03
C SER A 124 -0.78 3.43 1.70
N VAL A 125 -0.11 2.47 1.07
CA VAL A 125 -0.51 1.90 -0.22
C VAL A 125 -0.66 0.40 -0.07
N ILE A 126 -1.86 -0.11 -0.32
CA ILE A 126 -2.16 -1.54 -0.38
C ILE A 126 -2.33 -1.90 -1.86
N ASN A 127 -1.37 -2.62 -2.41
CA ASN A 127 -1.34 -2.93 -3.83
C ASN A 127 -2.36 -3.99 -4.24
N ALA A 128 -2.47 -4.20 -5.56
CA ALA A 128 -3.51 -5.03 -6.16
C ALA A 128 -3.51 -6.47 -5.59
N ASN A 129 -4.71 -6.97 -5.29
CA ASN A 129 -4.94 -8.32 -4.77
C ASN A 129 -4.20 -8.65 -3.45
N ALA A 130 -3.66 -7.67 -2.73
CA ALA A 130 -3.14 -7.93 -1.39
C ALA A 130 -4.29 -8.31 -0.45
N VAL A 131 -4.07 -9.26 0.45
CA VAL A 131 -5.07 -9.78 1.41
C VAL A 131 -4.61 -9.46 2.82
N ILE A 132 -5.34 -8.61 3.52
CA ILE A 132 -4.99 -8.12 4.85
C ILE A 132 -6.06 -8.57 5.85
N GLY A 133 -5.63 -9.19 6.96
CA GLY A 133 -6.49 -9.44 8.11
C GLY A 133 -7.33 -10.70 8.05
N LYS A 134 -6.99 -11.65 7.15
CA LYS A 134 -7.56 -13.01 7.17
C LYS A 134 -6.88 -13.86 8.25
N ASP A 135 -7.56 -14.94 8.66
CA ASP A 135 -6.99 -15.91 9.57
C ASP A 135 -5.77 -16.57 8.95
N GLY A 136 -4.70 -16.69 9.71
CA GLY A 136 -3.48 -17.36 9.31
C GLY A 136 -3.51 -18.87 9.54
N PHE A 137 -2.37 -19.52 9.31
CA PHE A 137 -2.20 -20.95 9.56
C PHE A 137 -2.08 -21.21 11.08
N GLY A 138 -3.22 -21.47 11.72
CA GLY A 138 -3.30 -21.75 13.17
C GLY A 138 -4.00 -23.05 13.45
N TYR A 139 -3.24 -24.12 13.74
CA TYR A 139 -3.78 -25.42 14.10
C TYR A 139 -3.04 -26.03 15.29
N THR A 140 -3.77 -26.73 16.15
CA THR A 140 -3.22 -27.59 17.20
C THR A 140 -3.63 -29.04 16.95
N ARG A 141 -2.84 -29.97 17.43
CA ARG A 141 -3.16 -31.40 17.30
C ARG A 141 -3.77 -31.91 18.60
N GLN A 142 -4.99 -32.41 18.52
CA GLN A 142 -5.69 -33.03 19.64
C GLN A 142 -6.36 -34.36 19.20
N ASN A 143 -6.11 -35.42 19.90
CA ASN A 143 -6.64 -36.78 19.61
C ASN A 143 -6.38 -37.19 18.14
N GLY A 144 -5.18 -36.92 17.63
CA GLY A 144 -4.78 -37.26 16.27
C GLY A 144 -5.36 -36.37 15.14
N LYS A 145 -6.18 -35.36 15.46
CA LYS A 145 -6.83 -34.44 14.51
C LYS A 145 -6.26 -33.04 14.64
N ASN A 146 -6.19 -32.33 13.52
CA ASN A 146 -5.86 -30.90 13.49
C ASN A 146 -7.11 -30.09 13.82
N ILE A 147 -7.03 -29.28 14.87
CA ILE A 147 -8.11 -28.38 15.32
C ILE A 147 -7.66 -26.95 15.03
N PHE A 148 -8.48 -26.20 14.30
CA PHE A 148 -8.22 -24.80 13.98
C PHE A 148 -8.26 -23.94 15.26
N ILE A 149 -7.29 -23.05 15.38
CA ILE A 149 -7.21 -22.03 16.42
C ILE A 149 -7.82 -20.74 15.86
N PRO A 150 -9.01 -20.32 16.34
CA PRO A 150 -9.61 -19.06 15.88
C PRO A 150 -8.68 -17.87 16.16
N HIS A 151 -8.54 -17.00 15.16
CA HIS A 151 -7.77 -15.77 15.29
C HIS A 151 -8.68 -14.63 15.75
N VAL A 152 -8.32 -13.94 16.82
CA VAL A 152 -9.14 -12.87 17.42
C VAL A 152 -8.42 -11.51 17.40
N GLY A 153 -7.12 -11.48 17.16
CA GLY A 153 -6.34 -10.26 16.98
C GLY A 153 -6.66 -9.55 15.66
N ARG A 154 -5.97 -8.47 15.38
CA ARG A 154 -6.14 -7.64 14.18
C ARG A 154 -4.83 -7.50 13.43
N VAL A 155 -4.86 -6.77 12.31
CA VAL A 155 -3.68 -6.21 11.67
C VAL A 155 -3.65 -4.71 11.92
N VAL A 156 -2.51 -4.21 12.40
CA VAL A 156 -2.27 -2.77 12.59
C VAL A 156 -1.12 -2.36 11.68
N ILE A 157 -1.42 -1.58 10.66
CA ILE A 157 -0.45 -1.04 9.69
C ILE A 157 -0.25 0.43 10.01
N GLY A 158 1.00 0.84 10.14
CA GLY A 158 1.41 2.22 10.39
C GLY A 158 1.20 3.15 9.20
N GLU A 159 1.76 4.34 9.29
CA GLU A 159 1.70 5.35 8.23
C GLU A 159 2.78 5.13 7.16
N ARG A 160 2.52 5.59 5.93
CA ARG A 160 3.47 5.53 4.79
C ARG A 160 3.99 4.13 4.47
N VAL A 161 3.24 3.09 4.89
CA VAL A 161 3.54 1.69 4.59
C VAL A 161 3.14 1.36 3.15
N SER A 162 3.90 0.52 2.49
CA SER A 162 3.51 -0.05 1.18
C SER A 162 3.49 -1.57 1.27
N ILE A 163 2.34 -2.17 0.98
CA ILE A 163 2.18 -3.62 0.87
C ILE A 163 2.08 -3.99 -0.60
N GLY A 164 2.97 -4.88 -1.05
CA GLY A 164 3.07 -5.32 -2.44
C GLY A 164 1.88 -6.14 -2.93
N ALA A 165 1.77 -6.28 -4.24
CA ALA A 165 0.69 -7.02 -4.88
C ALA A 165 0.70 -8.51 -4.50
N ASN A 166 -0.49 -9.10 -4.32
CA ASN A 166 -0.67 -10.50 -3.91
C ASN A 166 0.04 -10.88 -2.60
N THR A 167 0.40 -9.92 -1.77
CA THR A 167 0.96 -10.13 -0.43
C THR A 167 -0.16 -10.42 0.55
N CYS A 168 0.05 -11.41 1.44
CA CYS A 168 -0.87 -11.74 2.50
C CYS A 168 -0.31 -11.28 3.85
N VAL A 169 -1.16 -10.64 4.66
CA VAL A 169 -0.85 -10.27 6.05
C VAL A 169 -1.94 -10.84 6.94
N ASP A 170 -1.60 -11.89 7.67
CA ASP A 170 -2.55 -12.58 8.52
C ASP A 170 -2.83 -11.78 9.80
N ARG A 171 -4.08 -11.81 10.27
CA ARG A 171 -4.43 -11.25 11.58
C ARG A 171 -3.78 -12.07 12.70
N GLY A 172 -3.50 -11.44 13.81
CA GLY A 172 -2.96 -12.13 14.96
C GLY A 172 -3.90 -13.17 15.55
N ALA A 173 -3.36 -14.26 16.07
CA ALA A 173 -4.18 -15.28 16.70
C ALA A 173 -4.77 -14.78 18.04
N MET A 174 -3.95 -14.27 18.94
CA MET A 174 -4.36 -13.73 20.25
C MET A 174 -3.94 -12.26 20.43
N THR A 175 -2.84 -11.88 19.82
CA THR A 175 -2.31 -10.52 19.77
C THR A 175 -2.40 -10.00 18.34
N ASP A 176 -2.17 -8.71 18.11
CA ASP A 176 -2.21 -8.14 16.78
C ASP A 176 -0.95 -8.50 15.96
N THR A 177 -1.09 -8.56 14.63
CA THR A 177 0.02 -8.47 13.69
C THR A 177 0.26 -7.00 13.42
N THR A 178 1.50 -6.52 13.56
CA THR A 178 1.80 -5.10 13.44
C THR A 178 2.89 -4.83 12.40
N ILE A 179 2.73 -3.74 11.64
CA ILE A 179 3.71 -3.26 10.66
C ILE A 179 3.96 -1.78 10.95
N GLY A 180 5.20 -1.44 11.29
CA GLY A 180 5.62 -0.09 11.65
C GLY A 180 5.59 0.90 10.49
N ASP A 181 5.68 2.18 10.81
CA ASP A 181 5.65 3.28 9.85
C ASP A 181 6.76 3.16 8.80
N GLY A 182 6.48 3.59 7.58
CA GLY A 182 7.47 3.67 6.50
C GLY A 182 7.82 2.33 5.84
N THR A 183 7.50 1.20 6.45
CA THR A 183 7.85 -0.15 5.98
C THR A 183 7.40 -0.40 4.53
N LYS A 184 8.27 -1.07 3.77
CA LYS A 184 7.99 -1.50 2.39
C LYS A 184 8.06 -3.02 2.31
N VAL A 185 6.93 -3.64 1.98
CA VAL A 185 6.79 -5.07 1.77
C VAL A 185 6.65 -5.31 0.27
N ASP A 186 7.45 -6.19 -0.28
CA ASP A 186 7.42 -6.51 -1.71
C ASP A 186 6.20 -7.37 -2.07
N ASN A 187 6.04 -7.64 -3.36
CA ASN A 187 5.00 -8.50 -3.88
C ASN A 187 5.18 -9.95 -3.42
N LEU A 188 4.09 -10.71 -3.36
CA LEU A 188 4.09 -12.16 -3.08
C LEU A 188 4.74 -12.54 -1.73
N CYS A 189 4.70 -11.63 -0.76
CA CYS A 189 5.14 -11.92 0.60
C CYS A 189 4.03 -12.52 1.45
N GLN A 190 4.42 -13.35 2.44
CA GLN A 190 3.54 -13.86 3.48
C GLN A 190 4.01 -13.33 4.83
N ILE A 191 3.19 -12.53 5.51
CA ILE A 191 3.40 -12.08 6.87
C ILE A 191 2.45 -12.86 7.77
N ALA A 192 2.99 -13.78 8.55
CA ALA A 192 2.23 -14.67 9.41
C ALA A 192 1.59 -13.93 10.60
N HIS A 193 0.61 -14.57 11.22
CA HIS A 193 -0.09 -14.06 12.41
C HIS A 193 0.86 -13.73 13.57
N GLY A 194 0.61 -12.64 14.27
CA GLY A 194 1.37 -12.22 15.45
C GLY A 194 2.78 -11.68 15.18
N VAL A 195 3.16 -11.50 13.90
CA VAL A 195 4.44 -10.89 13.52
C VAL A 195 4.44 -9.41 13.85
N VAL A 196 5.57 -8.92 14.34
CA VAL A 196 5.84 -7.49 14.58
C VAL A 196 6.97 -7.05 13.67
N ILE A 197 6.66 -6.16 12.71
CA ILE A 197 7.65 -5.54 11.82
C ILE A 197 7.87 -4.11 12.32
N GLY A 198 9.13 -3.71 12.51
CA GLY A 198 9.52 -2.36 12.90
C GLY A 198 9.25 -1.31 11.82
N SER A 199 9.62 -0.07 12.14
CA SER A 199 9.52 1.07 11.21
C SER A 199 10.71 1.13 10.27
N GLU A 200 10.51 1.62 9.02
CA GLU A 200 11.47 1.89 7.92
C GLU A 200 11.99 0.62 7.23
#